data_f3665d90daf512f6a9894cf7ac97ab0f
#
_entry.id   f3665d90daf512f6a9894cf7ac97ab0f
#
_cell.length_a   1.000
_cell.length_b   1.000
_cell.length_c   1.000
_cell.angle_alpha   90.00
_cell.angle_beta   90.00
_cell.angle_gamma   90.00
#
_symmetry.space_group_name_H-M   'P 1'
#
loop_
_entity.id
_entity.type
_entity.pdbx_description
1 polymer ?
#
loop_
_entity_poly.entity_id
_entity_poly.type
_entity_poly.pdbx_seq_one_letter_code
_entity_poly.pdbx_strand_id
1 'polypeptide(L)'
;MWKPPQRIKYQTAVAHWPTKDTAGRAQLFSPITLGSIELQQRTWIPAMVPWRSNEAGEVTQDVIDWYARFAQGKPGAIVVEATGIRDIPSGPLLRISDDRYIEGLRRLVDAVREASGGQTRLLIQLIDFLNIRRRPEPRKYFERFLIITPEHRRALNLHNASEVEVRQALASLSNDDLENILSAREWDALQFGARDRVTDLGNHLVSDLPQTLPRLFATAAMRAKKAGFDGVELHYAHAYTMSSFLSATNTRTDGYGGEVEGRVRLPLEVFAAVRASVGADYTVGCRFLSEEIIKEGSGTDDACFFAAAFAAAGMDFLSLSRGGKFDDAKQPRVGAAAYPYTGQSGYECMPAYLSDEQGPWGRNVEPVAKIRASVREAGFTIPIVTAGGIYSFDQAEALLKDEKADIVGFARQALADPDWFEKVRAGRGSEVMLCRYSNYCEGLDQKHKQVTCELWDREKLNEQGAILATDGKRRLTAPNWLPGSAR
;
A
#
# COMPACT_ATOMS: atom_id res chain seq x y z
N MET A 1 24.69 -10.38 3.13
CA MET A 1 23.70 -9.65 3.96
C MET A 1 23.78 -8.18 3.56
N TRP A 2 22.71 -7.64 2.98
CA TRP A 2 22.63 -6.23 2.61
C TRP A 2 22.77 -5.35 3.87
N LYS A 3 23.67 -4.38 3.82
CA LYS A 3 23.76 -3.35 4.87
C LYS A 3 23.19 -2.07 4.29
N PRO A 4 22.30 -1.38 5.01
CA PRO A 4 21.82 -0.09 4.55
C PRO A 4 23.01 0.86 4.38
N PRO A 5 23.01 1.69 3.33
CA PRO A 5 23.99 2.76 3.21
C PRO A 5 23.88 3.68 4.43
N GLN A 6 24.94 4.43 4.70
CA GLN A 6 24.92 5.39 5.80
C GLN A 6 23.77 6.37 5.57
N ARG A 7 22.83 6.46 6.54
CA ARG A 7 21.66 7.34 6.41
C ARG A 7 22.10 8.79 6.30
N ILE A 8 21.75 9.41 5.20
CA ILE A 8 21.92 10.86 5.02
C ILE A 8 20.88 11.54 5.92
N LYS A 9 21.32 12.44 6.80
CA LYS A 9 20.44 13.30 7.57
C LYS A 9 20.01 14.46 6.68
N TYR A 10 18.74 14.42 6.24
CA TYR A 10 18.17 15.50 5.44
C TYR A 10 17.78 16.67 6.35
N GLN A 11 18.03 17.88 5.87
CA GLN A 11 17.39 19.06 6.42
C GLN A 11 16.04 19.24 5.69
N THR A 12 14.98 19.37 6.47
CA THR A 12 13.67 19.71 5.90
C THR A 12 13.77 21.06 5.21
N ALA A 13 13.39 21.14 3.95
CA ALA A 13 13.34 22.40 3.23
C ALA A 13 12.39 23.37 3.93
N VAL A 14 12.67 24.67 3.82
CA VAL A 14 11.79 25.71 4.37
C VAL A 14 10.43 25.61 3.69
N ALA A 15 9.37 25.43 4.46
CA ALA A 15 8.00 25.45 3.95
C ALA A 15 7.47 26.88 3.98
N HIS A 16 6.87 27.32 2.88
CA HIS A 16 6.14 28.58 2.81
C HIS A 16 4.64 28.31 2.95
N TRP A 17 3.98 29.13 3.75
CA TRP A 17 2.59 28.94 4.11
C TRP A 17 1.74 30.09 3.57
N PRO A 18 0.54 29.80 3.08
CA PRO A 18 -0.36 30.83 2.57
C PRO A 18 -1.01 31.61 3.73
N THR A 19 -1.43 32.84 3.44
CA THR A 19 -2.45 33.49 4.26
C THR A 19 -3.79 32.78 4.06
N LYS A 20 -4.77 33.04 4.93
CA LYS A 20 -6.13 32.52 4.78
C LYS A 20 -6.75 32.90 3.41
N ASP A 21 -6.54 34.13 2.98
CA ASP A 21 -7.06 34.61 1.68
C ASP A 21 -6.36 33.95 0.49
N THR A 22 -5.06 33.71 0.59
CA THR A 22 -4.30 32.98 -0.44
C THR A 22 -4.75 31.51 -0.49
N ALA A 23 -4.91 30.86 0.65
CA ALA A 23 -5.41 29.49 0.73
C ALA A 23 -6.82 29.37 0.12
N GLY A 24 -7.72 30.33 0.40
CA GLY A 24 -9.08 30.36 -0.14
C GLY A 24 -9.16 30.46 -1.68
N ARG A 25 -8.07 30.87 -2.34
CA ARG A 25 -7.95 30.97 -3.80
C ARG A 25 -7.03 29.92 -4.40
N ALA A 26 -6.44 29.05 -3.57
CA ALA A 26 -5.50 28.06 -4.01
C ALA A 26 -6.20 26.92 -4.74
N GLN A 27 -5.55 26.38 -5.75
CA GLN A 27 -6.04 25.23 -6.49
C GLN A 27 -6.13 23.98 -5.60
N LEU A 28 -5.23 23.85 -4.63
CA LEU A 28 -5.21 22.75 -3.65
C LEU A 28 -6.53 22.66 -2.87
N PHE A 29 -7.14 23.78 -2.56
CA PHE A 29 -8.40 23.86 -1.79
C PHE A 29 -9.63 24.08 -2.67
N SER A 30 -9.51 23.88 -3.98
CA SER A 30 -10.64 23.90 -4.92
C SER A 30 -11.26 22.51 -5.10
N PRO A 31 -12.57 22.41 -5.41
CA PRO A 31 -13.22 21.11 -5.61
C PRO A 31 -12.71 20.36 -6.86
N ILE A 32 -12.95 19.07 -6.88
CA ILE A 32 -12.70 18.20 -8.04
C ILE A 32 -13.64 16.99 -8.00
N THR A 33 -14.12 16.58 -9.18
CA THR A 33 -15.02 15.42 -9.33
C THR A 33 -14.22 14.15 -9.65
N LEU A 34 -14.56 13.06 -8.98
CA LEU A 34 -14.07 11.70 -9.23
C LEU A 34 -15.27 10.79 -9.51
N GLY A 35 -15.55 10.49 -10.77
CA GLY A 35 -16.74 9.73 -11.12
C GLY A 35 -18.01 10.36 -10.56
N SER A 36 -18.67 9.69 -9.63
CA SER A 36 -19.93 10.15 -9.02
C SER A 36 -19.77 11.00 -7.76
N ILE A 37 -18.55 11.19 -7.25
CA ILE A 37 -18.30 11.98 -6.03
C ILE A 37 -17.56 13.28 -6.32
N GLU A 38 -17.84 14.29 -5.50
CA GLU A 38 -17.09 15.53 -5.47
C GLU A 38 -16.26 15.62 -4.20
N LEU A 39 -14.96 15.88 -4.35
CA LEU A 39 -14.07 16.27 -3.27
C LEU A 39 -14.14 17.78 -3.10
N GLN A 40 -14.23 18.25 -1.86
CA GLN A 40 -14.26 19.69 -1.56
C GLN A 40 -12.90 20.37 -1.74
N GLN A 41 -11.85 19.57 -1.85
CA GLN A 41 -10.48 20.04 -2.07
C GLN A 41 -9.61 18.90 -2.66
N ARG A 42 -8.52 19.26 -3.34
CA ARG A 42 -7.62 18.35 -4.06
C ARG A 42 -6.57 17.69 -3.16
N THR A 43 -6.96 17.31 -1.95
CA THR A 43 -6.09 16.69 -0.96
C THR A 43 -6.53 15.24 -0.69
N TRP A 44 -5.56 14.36 -0.47
CA TRP A 44 -5.78 12.92 -0.38
C TRP A 44 -4.92 12.29 0.71
N ILE A 45 -5.51 11.51 1.59
CA ILE A 45 -4.76 10.63 2.47
C ILE A 45 -4.78 9.22 1.86
N PRO A 46 -3.65 8.75 1.30
CA PRO A 46 -3.59 7.43 0.69
C PRO A 46 -3.69 6.32 1.74
N ALA A 47 -4.09 5.14 1.30
CA ALA A 47 -4.15 3.96 2.14
C ALA A 47 -2.82 3.69 2.85
N MET A 48 -2.87 3.54 4.17
CA MET A 48 -1.75 3.22 5.06
C MET A 48 -2.22 2.15 6.05
N VAL A 49 -1.46 1.07 6.22
CA VAL A 49 -1.79 0.01 7.16
C VAL A 49 -1.35 0.41 8.57
N PRO A 50 -2.27 0.61 9.53
CA PRO A 50 -1.95 1.04 10.88
C PRO A 50 -1.75 -0.11 11.88
N TRP A 51 -2.01 -1.36 11.48
CA TRP A 51 -1.96 -2.55 12.34
C TRP A 51 -2.87 -2.43 13.59
N ARG A 52 -4.14 -2.06 13.38
CA ARG A 52 -5.12 -1.79 14.45
C ARG A 52 -6.36 -2.67 14.41
N SER A 53 -6.52 -3.47 13.36
CA SER A 53 -7.53 -4.52 13.29
C SER A 53 -7.22 -5.64 14.29
N ASN A 54 -8.16 -6.53 14.53
CA ASN A 54 -7.88 -7.79 15.25
C ASN A 54 -7.43 -8.89 14.27
N GLU A 55 -7.00 -10.03 14.81
CA GLU A 55 -6.55 -11.18 14.00
C GLU A 55 -7.67 -11.78 13.11
N ALA A 56 -8.94 -11.51 13.42
CA ALA A 56 -10.08 -11.90 12.61
C ALA A 56 -10.35 -10.94 11.45
N GLY A 57 -9.62 -9.81 11.36
CA GLY A 57 -9.79 -8.81 10.31
C GLY A 57 -10.97 -7.86 10.51
N GLU A 58 -11.49 -7.77 11.73
CA GLU A 58 -12.63 -6.92 12.07
C GLU A 58 -12.21 -5.50 12.43
N VAL A 59 -13.12 -4.55 12.22
CA VAL A 59 -12.96 -3.16 12.66
C VAL A 59 -13.01 -3.07 14.19
N THR A 60 -11.90 -2.64 14.79
CA THR A 60 -11.78 -2.34 16.21
C THR A 60 -12.06 -0.87 16.50
N GLN A 61 -12.19 -0.49 17.76
CA GLN A 61 -12.27 0.92 18.15
C GLN A 61 -10.99 1.68 17.75
N ASP A 62 -9.80 1.06 17.86
CA ASP A 62 -8.53 1.66 17.46
C ASP A 62 -8.49 2.00 15.97
N VAL A 63 -9.13 1.20 15.10
CA VAL A 63 -9.30 1.50 13.67
C VAL A 63 -10.19 2.73 13.48
N ILE A 64 -11.33 2.76 14.18
CA ILE A 64 -12.30 3.88 14.11
C ILE A 64 -11.60 5.18 14.55
N ASP A 65 -10.93 5.17 15.69
CA ASP A 65 -10.26 6.35 16.25
C ASP A 65 -9.12 6.86 15.34
N TRP A 66 -8.42 5.96 14.67
CA TRP A 66 -7.39 6.31 13.69
C TRP A 66 -7.95 7.12 12.51
N TYR A 67 -9.00 6.63 11.89
CA TYR A 67 -9.59 7.29 10.72
C TYR A 67 -10.40 8.54 11.12
N ALA A 68 -11.11 8.51 12.23
CA ALA A 68 -11.81 9.67 12.77
C ALA A 68 -10.84 10.82 13.06
N ARG A 69 -9.65 10.49 13.61
CA ARG A 69 -8.61 11.52 13.88
C ARG A 69 -8.12 12.21 12.61
N PHE A 70 -7.91 11.49 11.51
CA PHE A 70 -7.59 12.10 10.23
C PHE A 70 -8.75 12.92 9.67
N ALA A 71 -9.97 12.43 9.83
CA ALA A 71 -11.18 13.09 9.33
C ALA A 71 -11.44 14.45 9.99
N GLN A 72 -11.04 14.63 11.26
CA GLN A 72 -11.10 15.93 11.95
C GLN A 72 -10.29 17.02 11.25
N GLY A 73 -9.19 16.66 10.57
CA GLY A 73 -8.40 17.58 9.75
C GLY A 73 -9.03 17.92 8.40
N LYS A 74 -10.15 17.31 8.06
CA LYS A 74 -10.97 17.52 6.86
C LYS A 74 -10.19 17.48 5.54
N PRO A 75 -9.40 16.47 5.24
CA PRO A 75 -8.86 16.28 3.89
C PRO A 75 -9.98 16.07 2.87
N GLY A 76 -9.70 16.26 1.58
CA GLY A 76 -10.69 16.01 0.52
C GLY A 76 -11.15 14.56 0.49
N ALA A 77 -10.19 13.62 0.61
CA ALA A 77 -10.50 12.20 0.73
C ALA A 77 -9.52 11.45 1.65
N ILE A 78 -10.00 10.35 2.21
CA ILE A 78 -9.22 9.34 2.92
C ILE A 78 -9.47 7.98 2.25
N VAL A 79 -8.41 7.22 2.03
CA VAL A 79 -8.52 5.82 1.60
C VAL A 79 -8.19 4.93 2.80
N VAL A 80 -9.15 4.11 3.19
CA VAL A 80 -8.96 3.09 4.23
C VAL A 80 -7.93 2.08 3.76
N GLU A 81 -7.12 1.59 4.67
CA GLU A 81 -6.01 0.66 4.46
C GLU A 81 -6.36 -0.52 3.55
N ALA A 82 -5.32 -1.16 3.01
CA ALA A 82 -5.43 -2.39 2.24
C ALA A 82 -6.27 -3.43 2.99
N THR A 83 -7.48 -3.69 2.48
CA THR A 83 -8.50 -4.54 3.10
C THR A 83 -8.65 -5.82 2.28
N GLY A 84 -8.36 -6.97 2.92
CA GLY A 84 -8.28 -8.27 2.26
C GLY A 84 -9.60 -8.79 1.72
N ILE A 85 -9.63 -9.17 0.45
CA ILE A 85 -10.82 -9.75 -0.21
C ILE A 85 -10.96 -11.25 0.01
N ARG A 86 -9.95 -11.91 0.62
CA ARG A 86 -9.98 -13.32 1.02
C ARG A 86 -10.00 -13.48 2.54
N ASP A 87 -10.61 -14.54 3.00
CA ASP A 87 -10.55 -14.93 4.42
C ASP A 87 -9.31 -15.81 4.66
N ILE A 88 -8.15 -15.16 4.67
CA ILE A 88 -6.86 -15.79 4.95
C ILE A 88 -6.21 -15.15 6.19
N PRO A 89 -5.46 -15.92 6.98
CA PRO A 89 -4.71 -15.37 8.12
C PRO A 89 -3.61 -14.40 7.63
N SER A 90 -3.90 -13.10 7.70
CA SER A 90 -3.00 -12.02 7.26
C SER A 90 -2.45 -11.17 8.42
N GLY A 91 -2.67 -11.59 9.66
CA GLY A 91 -2.43 -10.77 10.85
C GLY A 91 -3.57 -9.75 11.07
N PRO A 92 -3.35 -8.71 11.87
CA PRO A 92 -4.36 -7.71 12.22
C PRO A 92 -4.57 -6.69 11.08
N LEU A 93 -4.95 -7.19 9.92
CA LEU A 93 -5.33 -6.42 8.72
C LEU A 93 -6.84 -6.55 8.49
N LEU A 94 -7.48 -5.46 8.09
CA LEU A 94 -8.90 -5.44 7.76
C LEU A 94 -9.24 -6.46 6.66
N ARG A 95 -10.41 -7.06 6.75
CA ARG A 95 -10.98 -7.94 5.72
C ARG A 95 -12.37 -7.48 5.31
N ILE A 96 -12.76 -7.86 4.09
CA ILE A 96 -14.07 -7.61 3.49
C ILE A 96 -14.56 -8.84 2.70
N SER A 97 -14.00 -10.01 3.01
CA SER A 97 -14.27 -11.29 2.33
C SER A 97 -15.66 -11.86 2.59
N ASP A 98 -16.35 -11.39 3.63
CA ASP A 98 -17.64 -11.91 4.08
C ASP A 98 -18.57 -10.77 4.53
N ASP A 99 -19.88 -10.99 4.49
CA ASP A 99 -20.89 -9.99 4.88
C ASP A 99 -20.82 -9.63 6.38
N ARG A 100 -20.25 -10.50 7.23
CA ARG A 100 -20.00 -10.24 8.66
C ARG A 100 -19.17 -8.98 8.94
N TYR A 101 -18.36 -8.55 7.98
CA TYR A 101 -17.52 -7.35 8.11
C TYR A 101 -18.26 -6.04 7.84
N ILE A 102 -19.42 -6.08 7.18
CA ILE A 102 -20.15 -4.90 6.71
C ILE A 102 -20.49 -3.96 7.87
N GLU A 103 -21.00 -4.49 8.99
CA GLU A 103 -21.45 -3.66 10.11
C GLU A 103 -20.28 -2.93 10.79
N GLY A 104 -19.14 -3.59 10.99
CA GLY A 104 -17.93 -2.94 11.51
C GLY A 104 -17.44 -1.82 10.58
N LEU A 105 -17.42 -2.09 9.27
CA LEU A 105 -17.04 -1.12 8.25
C LEU A 105 -18.04 0.06 8.17
N ARG A 106 -19.33 -0.16 8.36
CA ARG A 106 -20.35 0.91 8.42
C ARG A 106 -20.10 1.85 9.61
N ARG A 107 -19.84 1.31 10.80
CA ARG A 107 -19.48 2.11 11.98
C ARG A 107 -18.23 2.98 11.72
N LEU A 108 -17.26 2.47 10.99
CA LEU A 108 -16.09 3.25 10.57
C LEU A 108 -16.48 4.41 9.63
N VAL A 109 -17.33 4.13 8.64
CA VAL A 109 -17.84 5.15 7.70
C VAL A 109 -18.57 6.26 8.46
N ASP A 110 -19.47 5.90 9.37
CA ASP A 110 -20.27 6.85 10.15
C ASP A 110 -19.38 7.74 11.04
N ALA A 111 -18.39 7.14 11.72
CA ALA A 111 -17.45 7.88 12.55
C ALA A 111 -16.60 8.89 11.75
N VAL A 112 -16.17 8.54 10.55
CA VAL A 112 -15.42 9.45 9.66
C VAL A 112 -16.31 10.58 9.16
N ARG A 113 -17.56 10.29 8.79
CA ARG A 113 -18.53 11.32 8.38
C ARG A 113 -18.82 12.31 9.51
N GLU A 114 -19.07 11.79 10.72
CA GLU A 114 -19.27 12.61 11.90
C GLU A 114 -18.05 13.50 12.19
N ALA A 115 -16.85 12.89 12.27
CA ALA A 115 -15.62 13.60 12.60
C ALA A 115 -15.25 14.71 11.60
N SER A 116 -15.56 14.53 10.31
CA SER A 116 -15.32 15.52 9.26
C SER A 116 -16.46 16.52 9.05
N GLY A 117 -17.62 16.31 9.69
CA GLY A 117 -18.85 17.04 9.36
C GLY A 117 -19.31 16.81 7.92
N GLY A 118 -19.07 15.62 7.37
CA GLY A 118 -19.40 15.22 5.99
C GLY A 118 -18.53 15.81 4.89
N GLN A 119 -17.45 16.52 5.24
CA GLN A 119 -16.58 17.20 4.25
C GLN A 119 -15.56 16.27 3.60
N THR A 120 -15.19 15.16 4.25
CA THR A 120 -14.20 14.20 3.75
C THR A 120 -14.88 13.01 3.09
N ARG A 121 -14.48 12.66 1.88
CA ARG A 121 -14.91 11.43 1.22
C ARG A 121 -14.08 10.24 1.70
N LEU A 122 -14.73 9.11 1.91
CA LEU A 122 -14.09 7.90 2.41
C LEU A 122 -14.15 6.79 1.37
N LEU A 123 -12.98 6.39 0.87
CA LEU A 123 -12.80 5.23 0.01
C LEU A 123 -12.17 4.09 0.81
N ILE A 124 -12.24 2.87 0.27
CA ILE A 124 -11.56 1.71 0.85
C ILE A 124 -10.70 1.02 -0.20
N GLN A 125 -9.47 0.64 0.17
CA GLN A 125 -8.57 -0.06 -0.73
C GLN A 125 -8.80 -1.58 -0.65
N LEU A 126 -9.10 -2.21 -1.78
CA LEU A 126 -9.34 -3.65 -1.91
C LEU A 126 -8.08 -4.36 -2.39
N ILE A 127 -7.64 -5.39 -1.66
CA ILE A 127 -6.38 -6.09 -1.94
C ILE A 127 -6.55 -7.61 -1.92
N ASP A 128 -5.85 -8.29 -2.83
CA ASP A 128 -5.63 -9.73 -2.78
C ASP A 128 -4.24 -10.05 -2.25
N PHE A 129 -4.18 -10.84 -1.18
CA PHE A 129 -2.93 -11.32 -0.59
C PHE A 129 -2.52 -12.70 -1.09
N LEU A 130 -3.27 -13.31 -2.01
CA LEU A 130 -3.08 -14.64 -2.55
C LEU A 130 -3.03 -15.71 -1.45
N ASN A 131 -1.85 -16.00 -0.90
CA ASN A 131 -1.66 -16.97 0.18
C ASN A 131 -0.45 -16.54 1.02
N ILE A 132 -0.70 -16.18 2.29
CA ILE A 132 0.36 -15.76 3.20
C ILE A 132 0.80 -16.94 4.03
N ARG A 133 2.09 -17.26 3.97
CA ARG A 133 2.74 -18.30 4.78
C ARG A 133 3.70 -17.66 5.78
N ARG A 134 4.10 -18.42 6.79
CA ARG A 134 5.13 -17.98 7.73
C ARG A 134 6.47 -18.60 7.35
N ARG A 135 7.55 -17.82 7.46
CA ARG A 135 8.90 -18.34 7.28
C ARG A 135 9.17 -19.41 8.36
N PRO A 136 9.39 -20.68 8.00
CA PRO A 136 9.68 -21.73 8.98
C PRO A 136 11.11 -21.61 9.49
N GLU A 137 11.38 -22.26 10.64
CA GLU A 137 12.75 -22.56 11.04
C GLU A 137 13.42 -23.47 9.99
N PRO A 138 14.71 -23.28 9.68
CA PRO A 138 15.41 -24.07 8.67
C PRO A 138 15.26 -25.58 8.88
N ARG A 139 15.39 -26.07 10.12
CA ARG A 139 15.19 -27.47 10.43
C ARG A 139 13.79 -27.96 10.06
N LYS A 140 12.74 -27.20 10.44
CA LYS A 140 11.35 -27.54 10.10
C LYS A 140 11.09 -27.47 8.59
N TYR A 141 11.80 -26.58 7.88
CA TYR A 141 11.71 -26.50 6.43
C TYR A 141 12.10 -27.85 5.79
N PHE A 142 13.25 -28.41 6.16
CA PHE A 142 13.70 -29.71 5.66
C PHE A 142 12.81 -30.87 6.15
N GLU A 143 12.40 -30.87 7.42
CA GLU A 143 11.60 -31.93 7.98
C GLU A 143 10.19 -32.05 7.40
N ARG A 144 9.56 -30.92 7.02
CA ARG A 144 8.10 -30.88 6.77
C ARG A 144 7.68 -30.24 5.45
N PHE A 145 8.45 -29.29 4.94
CA PHE A 145 7.97 -28.41 3.86
C PHE A 145 8.68 -28.63 2.53
N LEU A 146 9.95 -29.01 2.53
CA LEU A 146 10.68 -29.32 1.31
C LEU A 146 10.16 -30.62 0.68
N ILE A 147 9.82 -30.58 -0.58
CA ILE A 147 9.47 -31.78 -1.35
C ILE A 147 10.77 -32.40 -1.83
N ILE A 148 11.04 -33.65 -1.41
CA ILE A 148 12.26 -34.37 -1.83
C ILE A 148 12.08 -34.87 -3.26
N THR A 149 13.01 -34.46 -4.12
CA THR A 149 13.02 -34.83 -5.55
C THR A 149 14.16 -35.76 -5.90
N PRO A 150 14.16 -36.40 -7.07
CA PRO A 150 15.29 -37.19 -7.56
C PRO A 150 16.60 -36.39 -7.70
N GLU A 151 16.50 -35.07 -7.96
CA GLU A 151 17.62 -34.14 -8.05
C GLU A 151 18.37 -34.05 -6.71
N HIS A 152 17.66 -33.91 -5.59
CA HIS A 152 18.24 -33.90 -4.26
C HIS A 152 18.98 -35.18 -3.99
N ARG A 153 18.42 -36.35 -4.35
CA ARG A 153 19.05 -37.64 -4.16
C ARG A 153 20.33 -37.78 -4.99
N ARG A 154 20.33 -37.30 -6.23
CA ARG A 154 21.50 -37.29 -7.11
C ARG A 154 22.61 -36.42 -6.56
N ALA A 155 22.27 -35.18 -6.19
CA ALA A 155 23.24 -34.23 -5.66
C ALA A 155 23.94 -34.71 -4.37
N LEU A 156 23.22 -35.46 -3.54
CA LEU A 156 23.73 -36.04 -2.30
C LEU A 156 24.36 -37.43 -2.46
N ASN A 157 24.33 -38.03 -3.68
CA ASN A 157 24.70 -39.46 -3.94
C ASN A 157 23.88 -40.47 -3.08
N LEU A 158 22.64 -40.13 -2.75
CA LEU A 158 21.72 -40.91 -1.91
C LEU A 158 20.57 -41.51 -2.73
N HIS A 159 20.90 -42.19 -3.84
CA HIS A 159 19.92 -42.68 -4.82
C HIS A 159 18.85 -43.62 -4.23
N ASN A 160 19.23 -44.48 -3.30
CA ASN A 160 18.35 -45.49 -2.69
C ASN A 160 17.99 -45.18 -1.24
N ALA A 161 18.40 -44.02 -0.72
CA ALA A 161 18.11 -43.62 0.65
C ALA A 161 16.62 -43.31 0.86
N SER A 162 16.14 -43.54 2.06
CA SER A 162 14.79 -43.10 2.45
C SER A 162 14.67 -41.60 2.42
N GLU A 163 13.45 -41.10 2.31
CA GLU A 163 13.19 -39.65 2.34
C GLU A 163 13.70 -39.01 3.64
N VAL A 164 13.61 -39.70 4.75
CA VAL A 164 14.10 -39.24 6.06
C VAL A 164 15.61 -39.06 6.05
N GLU A 165 16.37 -39.98 5.47
CA GLU A 165 17.83 -39.88 5.36
C GLU A 165 18.25 -38.69 4.47
N VAL A 166 17.56 -38.50 3.36
CA VAL A 166 17.79 -37.32 2.47
C VAL A 166 17.51 -35.99 3.20
N ARG A 167 16.43 -35.91 3.95
CA ARG A 167 16.08 -34.73 4.76
C ARG A 167 17.12 -34.44 5.84
N GLN A 168 17.60 -35.48 6.52
CA GLN A 168 18.66 -35.34 7.54
C GLN A 168 19.97 -34.88 6.92
N ALA A 169 20.35 -35.44 5.77
CA ALA A 169 21.55 -35.03 5.05
C ALA A 169 21.47 -33.55 4.65
N LEU A 170 20.37 -33.10 4.03
CA LEU A 170 20.15 -31.69 3.67
C LEU A 170 20.21 -30.78 4.90
N ALA A 171 19.60 -31.18 6.00
CA ALA A 171 19.57 -30.36 7.22
C ALA A 171 20.94 -30.20 7.90
N SER A 172 21.93 -31.05 7.55
CA SER A 172 23.28 -31.01 8.08
C SER A 172 24.29 -30.24 7.23
N LEU A 173 23.90 -29.80 6.03
CA LEU A 173 24.78 -29.10 5.10
C LEU A 173 24.97 -27.61 5.45
N SER A 174 26.09 -27.08 4.97
CA SER A 174 26.33 -25.63 5.01
C SER A 174 25.38 -24.86 4.05
N ASN A 175 25.24 -23.57 4.26
CA ASN A 175 24.46 -22.73 3.34
C ASN A 175 25.03 -22.74 1.91
N ASP A 176 26.34 -22.74 1.78
CA ASP A 176 27.03 -22.75 0.47
C ASP A 176 26.77 -24.07 -0.28
N ASP A 177 26.74 -25.22 0.43
CA ASP A 177 26.38 -26.48 -0.17
C ASP A 177 24.90 -26.54 -0.56
N LEU A 178 24.03 -26.03 0.31
CA LEU A 178 22.59 -25.98 0.06
C LEU A 178 22.24 -25.11 -1.14
N GLU A 179 22.92 -23.97 -1.35
CA GLU A 179 22.71 -23.08 -2.50
C GLU A 179 23.02 -23.79 -3.83
N ASN A 180 23.95 -24.74 -3.82
CA ASN A 180 24.29 -25.52 -5.00
C ASN A 180 23.37 -26.74 -5.24
N ILE A 181 22.67 -27.22 -4.20
CA ILE A 181 21.81 -28.42 -4.28
C ILE A 181 20.34 -28.06 -4.47
N LEU A 182 19.86 -27.01 -3.79
CA LEU A 182 18.48 -26.58 -3.86
C LEU A 182 18.23 -25.81 -5.16
N SER A 183 17.06 -25.96 -5.74
CA SER A 183 16.63 -25.06 -6.79
C SER A 183 16.56 -23.62 -6.27
N ALA A 184 16.66 -22.63 -7.15
CA ALA A 184 16.59 -21.22 -6.77
C ALA A 184 15.33 -20.92 -5.95
N ARG A 185 14.21 -21.57 -6.27
CA ARG A 185 12.93 -21.40 -5.53
C ARG A 185 12.97 -22.02 -4.14
N GLU A 186 13.57 -23.18 -3.99
CA GLU A 186 13.73 -23.83 -2.69
C GLU A 186 14.68 -23.08 -1.78
N TRP A 187 15.76 -22.55 -2.37
CA TRP A 187 16.70 -21.69 -1.68
C TRP A 187 16.02 -20.40 -1.21
N ASP A 188 15.26 -19.73 -2.09
CA ASP A 188 14.46 -18.55 -1.73
C ASP A 188 13.48 -18.88 -0.59
N ALA A 189 12.81 -20.03 -0.65
CA ALA A 189 11.86 -20.44 0.38
C ALA A 189 12.53 -20.68 1.75
N LEU A 190 13.74 -21.23 1.75
CA LEU A 190 14.55 -21.42 2.97
C LEU A 190 14.99 -20.07 3.56
N GLN A 191 15.48 -19.16 2.71
CA GLN A 191 16.06 -17.88 3.14
C GLN A 191 15.02 -16.84 3.49
N PHE A 192 13.94 -16.74 2.72
CA PHE A 192 12.95 -15.63 2.78
C PHE A 192 11.53 -16.10 3.15
N GLY A 193 11.28 -17.40 3.14
CA GLY A 193 9.95 -17.99 3.30
C GLY A 193 9.28 -18.31 1.96
N ALA A 194 8.54 -19.41 1.95
CA ALA A 194 7.82 -19.89 0.77
C ALA A 194 6.72 -18.89 0.36
N ARG A 195 6.76 -18.44 -0.89
CA ARG A 195 5.80 -17.50 -1.49
C ARG A 195 5.29 -18.08 -2.80
N ASP A 196 3.96 -18.01 -3.01
CA ASP A 196 3.40 -18.33 -4.32
C ASP A 196 3.62 -17.12 -5.26
N ARG A 197 4.05 -17.37 -6.48
CA ARG A 197 4.24 -16.33 -7.51
C ARG A 197 3.15 -16.47 -8.56
N VAL A 198 2.74 -15.38 -9.17
CA VAL A 198 1.71 -15.41 -10.24
C VAL A 198 2.12 -16.24 -11.45
N THR A 199 3.41 -16.55 -11.60
CA THR A 199 3.96 -17.40 -12.65
C THR A 199 3.95 -18.90 -12.33
N ASP A 200 3.50 -19.31 -11.14
CA ASP A 200 3.49 -20.71 -10.69
C ASP A 200 2.29 -21.49 -11.24
N LEU A 201 2.16 -21.59 -12.56
CA LEU A 201 1.00 -22.16 -13.24
C LEU A 201 0.70 -23.63 -12.88
N GLY A 202 1.66 -24.36 -12.35
CA GLY A 202 1.45 -25.70 -11.78
C GLY A 202 0.69 -25.73 -10.45
N ASN A 203 0.47 -24.57 -9.84
CA ASN A 203 -0.31 -24.43 -8.60
C ASN A 203 -1.73 -23.99 -8.98
N HIS A 204 -2.76 -24.80 -8.68
CA HIS A 204 -4.17 -24.49 -8.99
C HIS A 204 -4.61 -23.16 -8.38
N LEU A 205 -4.16 -22.79 -7.18
CA LEU A 205 -4.48 -21.49 -6.61
C LEU A 205 -4.02 -20.33 -7.51
N VAL A 206 -2.91 -20.51 -8.24
CA VAL A 206 -2.30 -19.49 -9.10
C VAL A 206 -2.85 -19.56 -10.53
N SER A 207 -3.00 -20.76 -11.10
CA SER A 207 -3.56 -20.94 -12.44
C SER A 207 -4.98 -20.39 -12.55
N ASP A 208 -5.78 -20.53 -11.48
CA ASP A 208 -7.20 -20.13 -11.45
C ASP A 208 -7.43 -18.66 -11.06
N LEU A 209 -6.38 -17.87 -10.84
CA LEU A 209 -6.49 -16.46 -10.45
C LEU A 209 -7.31 -15.63 -11.47
N PRO A 210 -7.12 -15.77 -12.80
CA PRO A 210 -7.92 -15.02 -13.77
C PRO A 210 -9.43 -15.29 -13.67
N GLN A 211 -9.84 -16.50 -13.29
CA GLN A 211 -11.24 -16.87 -13.14
C GLN A 211 -11.81 -16.45 -11.77
N THR A 212 -10.98 -16.38 -10.75
CA THR A 212 -11.43 -16.17 -9.35
C THR A 212 -11.39 -14.71 -8.91
N LEU A 213 -10.34 -13.97 -9.30
CA LEU A 213 -10.13 -12.58 -8.82
C LEU A 213 -11.24 -11.61 -9.26
N PRO A 214 -11.73 -11.60 -10.51
CA PRO A 214 -12.80 -10.68 -10.89
C PRO A 214 -14.02 -10.79 -9.97
N ARG A 215 -14.46 -12.01 -9.64
CA ARG A 215 -15.60 -12.23 -8.74
C ARG A 215 -15.29 -11.82 -7.31
N LEU A 216 -14.10 -12.09 -6.79
CA LEU A 216 -13.72 -11.74 -5.42
C LEU A 216 -13.68 -10.23 -5.22
N PHE A 217 -13.06 -9.48 -6.13
CA PHE A 217 -13.05 -8.02 -6.10
C PHE A 217 -14.44 -7.43 -6.25
N ALA A 218 -15.25 -7.93 -7.18
CA ALA A 218 -16.63 -7.49 -7.38
C ALA A 218 -17.49 -7.66 -6.12
N THR A 219 -17.39 -8.81 -5.46
CA THR A 219 -18.13 -9.08 -4.22
C THR A 219 -17.64 -8.18 -3.08
N ALA A 220 -16.34 -7.94 -2.95
CA ALA A 220 -15.75 -7.03 -1.97
C ALA A 220 -16.22 -5.58 -2.20
N ALA A 221 -16.23 -5.10 -3.45
CA ALA A 221 -16.73 -3.78 -3.79
C ALA A 221 -18.21 -3.60 -3.47
N MET A 222 -19.05 -4.62 -3.70
CA MET A 222 -20.46 -4.61 -3.28
C MET A 222 -20.61 -4.48 -1.76
N ARG A 223 -19.77 -5.15 -0.98
CA ARG A 223 -19.78 -5.02 0.49
C ARG A 223 -19.34 -3.62 0.92
N ALA A 224 -18.32 -3.03 0.26
CA ALA A 224 -17.91 -1.65 0.51
C ALA A 224 -19.05 -0.67 0.25
N LYS A 225 -19.77 -0.83 -0.87
CA LYS A 225 -20.96 -0.02 -1.19
C LYS A 225 -22.07 -0.20 -0.14
N LYS A 226 -22.35 -1.43 0.30
CA LYS A 226 -23.33 -1.72 1.37
C LYS A 226 -22.92 -1.13 2.73
N ALA A 227 -21.63 -1.08 3.03
CA ALA A 227 -21.11 -0.44 4.24
C ALA A 227 -21.18 1.08 4.18
N GLY A 228 -21.39 1.67 3.00
CA GLY A 228 -21.58 3.11 2.82
C GLY A 228 -20.33 3.89 2.43
N PHE A 229 -19.25 3.23 2.00
CA PHE A 229 -18.11 3.93 1.41
C PHE A 229 -18.50 4.70 0.15
N ASP A 230 -17.86 5.85 -0.06
CA ASP A 230 -18.09 6.70 -1.25
C ASP A 230 -17.49 6.09 -2.53
N GLY A 231 -16.53 5.17 -2.41
CA GLY A 231 -15.91 4.47 -3.53
C GLY A 231 -14.88 3.43 -3.09
N VAL A 232 -14.29 2.75 -4.07
CA VAL A 232 -13.22 1.78 -3.86
C VAL A 232 -11.97 2.13 -4.68
N GLU A 233 -10.81 1.83 -4.09
CA GLU A 233 -9.51 1.86 -4.75
C GLU A 233 -9.01 0.42 -4.92
N LEU A 234 -8.87 -0.05 -6.15
CA LEU A 234 -8.34 -1.38 -6.47
C LEU A 234 -6.82 -1.36 -6.30
N HIS A 235 -6.30 -2.23 -5.44
CA HIS A 235 -4.88 -2.26 -5.13
C HIS A 235 -4.10 -3.07 -6.17
N TYR A 236 -3.48 -2.38 -7.12
CA TYR A 236 -2.65 -2.92 -8.18
C TYR A 236 -1.16 -2.54 -8.03
N ALA A 237 -0.72 -2.33 -6.78
CA ALA A 237 0.61 -1.83 -6.46
C ALA A 237 1.37 -2.75 -5.48
N HIS A 238 2.63 -2.38 -5.17
CA HIS A 238 3.45 -2.90 -4.08
C HIS A 238 3.67 -4.41 -4.10
N ALA A 239 3.82 -4.98 -5.30
CA ALA A 239 4.13 -6.38 -5.55
C ALA A 239 3.16 -7.44 -5.00
N TYR A 240 1.98 -7.03 -4.56
CA TYR A 240 0.92 -7.97 -4.26
C TYR A 240 0.36 -8.59 -5.53
N THR A 241 -0.64 -9.48 -5.42
CA THR A 241 -1.13 -10.30 -6.53
C THR A 241 -1.37 -9.50 -7.80
N MET A 242 -2.15 -8.43 -7.74
CA MET A 242 -2.50 -7.65 -8.94
C MET A 242 -1.32 -6.85 -9.50
N SER A 243 -0.45 -6.30 -8.64
CA SER A 243 0.79 -5.66 -9.09
C SER A 243 1.72 -6.65 -9.77
N SER A 244 1.77 -7.89 -9.28
CA SER A 244 2.59 -8.95 -9.89
C SER A 244 2.09 -9.33 -11.30
N PHE A 245 0.80 -9.19 -11.60
CA PHE A 245 0.30 -9.33 -12.97
C PHE A 245 0.77 -8.19 -13.88
N LEU A 246 0.86 -6.96 -13.38
CA LEU A 246 1.36 -5.80 -14.14
C LEU A 246 2.89 -5.81 -14.32
N SER A 247 3.62 -6.53 -13.48
CA SER A 247 5.08 -6.56 -13.49
C SER A 247 5.64 -7.09 -14.80
N ALA A 248 6.74 -6.48 -15.29
CA ALA A 248 7.47 -7.01 -16.43
C ALA A 248 8.09 -8.39 -16.17
N THR A 249 8.23 -8.77 -14.87
CA THR A 249 8.66 -10.13 -14.49
C THR A 249 7.56 -11.19 -14.61
N ASN A 250 6.34 -10.80 -14.96
CA ASN A 250 5.23 -11.72 -15.19
C ASN A 250 5.34 -12.38 -16.56
N THR A 251 5.93 -13.55 -16.60
CA THR A 251 6.16 -14.37 -17.81
C THR A 251 5.10 -15.45 -18.04
N ARG A 252 3.87 -15.27 -17.52
CA ARG A 252 2.76 -16.22 -17.77
C ARG A 252 2.52 -16.40 -19.25
N THR A 253 2.24 -17.65 -19.65
CA THR A 253 2.02 -18.06 -21.05
C THR A 253 0.55 -18.29 -21.40
N ASP A 254 -0.36 -18.11 -20.44
CA ASP A 254 -1.80 -18.32 -20.58
C ASP A 254 -2.57 -17.07 -21.04
N GLY A 255 -1.86 -16.05 -21.52
CA GLY A 255 -2.42 -14.80 -22.01
C GLY A 255 -2.60 -13.71 -20.95
N TYR A 256 -2.16 -13.95 -19.71
CA TYR A 256 -2.19 -13.00 -18.59
C TYR A 256 -0.79 -12.53 -18.14
N GLY A 257 0.18 -12.55 -19.05
CA GLY A 257 1.56 -12.13 -18.81
C GLY A 257 2.29 -11.88 -20.13
N GLY A 258 3.62 -11.76 -20.05
CA GLY A 258 4.46 -11.46 -21.21
C GLY A 258 4.37 -9.99 -21.62
N GLU A 259 3.88 -9.71 -22.82
CA GLU A 259 3.72 -8.35 -23.35
C GLU A 259 2.76 -7.51 -22.49
N VAL A 260 2.86 -6.20 -22.62
CA VAL A 260 2.14 -5.24 -21.78
C VAL A 260 0.62 -5.42 -21.86
N GLU A 261 0.09 -5.82 -23.01
CA GLU A 261 -1.32 -6.11 -23.24
C GLU A 261 -1.79 -7.35 -22.45
N GLY A 262 -0.95 -8.38 -22.36
CA GLY A 262 -1.24 -9.57 -21.55
C GLY A 262 -1.21 -9.26 -20.06
N ARG A 263 -0.27 -8.42 -19.62
CA ARG A 263 -0.10 -8.04 -18.21
C ARG A 263 -1.24 -7.18 -17.68
N VAL A 264 -1.83 -6.32 -18.50
CA VAL A 264 -2.95 -5.44 -18.10
C VAL A 264 -4.32 -6.13 -18.16
N ARG A 265 -4.43 -7.29 -18.82
CA ARG A 265 -5.71 -7.98 -19.09
C ARG A 265 -6.48 -8.28 -17.81
N LEU A 266 -5.88 -8.98 -16.85
CA LEU A 266 -6.58 -9.32 -15.61
C LEU A 266 -6.99 -8.09 -14.78
N PRO A 267 -6.14 -7.05 -14.58
CA PRO A 267 -6.56 -5.78 -14.00
C PRO A 267 -7.81 -5.17 -14.65
N LEU A 268 -7.91 -5.20 -15.98
CA LEU A 268 -9.08 -4.70 -16.71
C LEU A 268 -10.33 -5.58 -16.50
N GLU A 269 -10.18 -6.89 -16.50
CA GLU A 269 -11.27 -7.84 -16.23
C GLU A 269 -11.79 -7.71 -14.80
N VAL A 270 -10.90 -7.50 -13.82
CA VAL A 270 -11.27 -7.20 -12.42
C VAL A 270 -12.07 -5.90 -12.36
N PHE A 271 -11.57 -4.84 -13.00
CA PHE A 271 -12.30 -3.57 -13.04
C PHE A 271 -13.69 -3.72 -13.68
N ALA A 272 -13.79 -4.39 -14.81
CA ALA A 272 -15.07 -4.62 -15.51
C ALA A 272 -16.07 -5.37 -14.61
N ALA A 273 -15.63 -6.41 -13.90
CA ALA A 273 -16.46 -7.16 -12.95
C ALA A 273 -16.91 -6.29 -11.77
N VAL A 274 -16.01 -5.49 -11.22
CA VAL A 274 -16.33 -4.53 -10.14
C VAL A 274 -17.35 -3.51 -10.64
N ARG A 275 -17.11 -2.86 -11.76
CA ARG A 275 -18.01 -1.86 -12.36
C ARG A 275 -19.40 -2.45 -12.64
N ALA A 276 -19.47 -3.65 -13.20
CA ALA A 276 -20.75 -4.35 -13.43
C ALA A 276 -21.52 -4.61 -12.12
N SER A 277 -20.80 -4.89 -11.02
CA SER A 277 -21.43 -5.21 -9.74
C SER A 277 -21.91 -3.97 -8.97
N VAL A 278 -21.13 -2.87 -8.99
CA VAL A 278 -21.47 -1.66 -8.21
C VAL A 278 -22.24 -0.62 -9.01
N GLY A 279 -22.28 -0.72 -10.35
CA GLY A 279 -22.95 0.22 -11.25
C GLY A 279 -22.13 1.46 -11.58
N ALA A 280 -22.67 2.30 -12.48
CA ALA A 280 -22.00 3.51 -12.96
C ALA A 280 -21.91 4.64 -11.91
N ASP A 281 -22.85 4.66 -10.95
CA ASP A 281 -22.98 5.70 -9.94
C ASP A 281 -22.13 5.47 -8.69
N TYR A 282 -21.13 4.60 -8.76
CA TYR A 282 -20.22 4.32 -7.66
C TYR A 282 -18.77 4.50 -8.10
N THR A 283 -18.01 5.29 -7.34
CA THR A 283 -16.63 5.64 -7.70
C THR A 283 -15.69 4.44 -7.58
N VAL A 284 -15.00 4.10 -8.67
CA VAL A 284 -14.02 3.00 -8.75
C VAL A 284 -12.76 3.49 -9.46
N GLY A 285 -11.64 3.47 -8.75
CA GLY A 285 -10.33 3.73 -9.33
C GLY A 285 -9.33 2.68 -8.87
N CYS A 286 -8.07 2.87 -9.23
CA CYS A 286 -7.02 1.96 -8.79
C CYS A 286 -5.78 2.70 -8.28
N ARG A 287 -4.97 2.01 -7.48
CA ARG A 287 -3.63 2.40 -7.13
C ARG A 287 -2.63 1.44 -7.76
N PHE A 288 -1.72 1.96 -8.60
CA PHE A 288 -0.68 1.17 -9.22
C PHE A 288 0.68 1.89 -9.19
N LEU A 289 1.74 1.24 -9.64
CA LEU A 289 3.08 1.79 -9.58
C LEU A 289 3.36 2.63 -10.83
N SER A 290 3.89 3.83 -10.63
CA SER A 290 4.46 4.63 -11.70
C SER A 290 5.75 4.00 -12.27
N GLU A 291 6.38 3.15 -11.47
CA GLU A 291 7.61 2.43 -11.78
C GLU A 291 7.86 1.36 -10.71
N GLU A 292 8.23 0.15 -11.11
CA GLU A 292 8.84 -0.84 -10.20
C GLU A 292 10.34 -0.53 -10.10
N ILE A 293 10.88 -0.47 -8.88
CA ILE A 293 12.33 -0.26 -8.67
C ILE A 293 12.98 -1.61 -8.37
N ILE A 294 12.81 -2.55 -9.29
CA ILE A 294 13.44 -3.87 -9.27
C ILE A 294 14.12 -4.13 -10.61
N LYS A 295 15.10 -5.02 -10.62
CA LYS A 295 15.73 -5.45 -11.86
C LYS A 295 14.70 -6.10 -12.78
N GLU A 296 14.65 -5.67 -14.03
CA GLU A 296 13.70 -6.20 -15.04
C GLU A 296 12.22 -5.93 -14.72
N GLY A 297 11.92 -5.02 -13.79
CA GLY A 297 10.56 -4.59 -13.47
C GLY A 297 9.99 -3.61 -14.51
N SER A 298 8.69 -3.33 -14.38
CA SER A 298 7.97 -2.37 -15.23
C SER A 298 8.49 -0.95 -15.02
N GLY A 299 8.75 -0.26 -16.11
CA GLY A 299 9.14 1.15 -16.12
C GLY A 299 7.94 2.11 -16.24
N THR A 300 8.26 3.41 -16.32
CA THR A 300 7.23 4.45 -16.47
C THR A 300 6.49 4.34 -17.82
N ASP A 301 7.12 3.82 -18.87
CA ASP A 301 6.46 3.62 -20.17
C ASP A 301 5.36 2.56 -20.10
N ASP A 302 5.62 1.43 -19.40
CA ASP A 302 4.58 0.43 -19.10
C ASP A 302 3.43 1.07 -18.31
N ALA A 303 3.77 1.90 -17.30
CA ALA A 303 2.76 2.59 -16.49
C ALA A 303 1.93 3.59 -17.30
N CYS A 304 2.50 4.27 -18.29
CA CYS A 304 1.76 5.11 -19.24
C CYS A 304 0.74 4.28 -20.04
N PHE A 305 1.15 3.11 -20.53
CA PHE A 305 0.24 2.20 -21.23
C PHE A 305 -0.90 1.73 -20.33
N PHE A 306 -0.59 1.29 -19.10
CA PHE A 306 -1.60 0.85 -18.14
C PHE A 306 -2.58 1.99 -17.79
N ALA A 307 -2.07 3.21 -17.56
CA ALA A 307 -2.90 4.36 -17.25
C ALA A 307 -3.89 4.69 -18.37
N ALA A 308 -3.44 4.68 -19.63
CA ALA A 308 -4.30 4.90 -20.80
C ALA A 308 -5.36 3.79 -20.92
N ALA A 309 -4.97 2.52 -20.71
CA ALA A 309 -5.90 1.39 -20.74
C ALA A 309 -6.97 1.47 -19.63
N PHE A 310 -6.58 1.85 -18.40
CA PHE A 310 -7.50 2.05 -17.28
C PHE A 310 -8.45 3.23 -17.52
N ALA A 311 -7.93 4.32 -18.07
CA ALA A 311 -8.76 5.48 -18.46
C ALA A 311 -9.77 5.10 -19.55
N ALA A 312 -9.34 4.39 -20.58
CA ALA A 312 -10.20 3.90 -21.66
C ALA A 312 -11.28 2.93 -21.18
N ALA A 313 -10.97 2.12 -20.14
CA ALA A 313 -11.94 1.23 -19.52
C ALA A 313 -12.99 1.97 -18.67
N GLY A 314 -12.78 3.25 -18.35
CA GLY A 314 -13.71 4.09 -17.59
C GLY A 314 -13.50 4.06 -16.07
N MET A 315 -12.26 3.90 -15.61
CA MET A 315 -11.93 4.15 -14.21
C MET A 315 -12.13 5.63 -13.87
N ASP A 316 -12.53 5.94 -12.63
CA ASP A 316 -12.89 7.28 -12.21
C ASP A 316 -11.68 8.09 -11.71
N PHE A 317 -10.60 7.44 -11.30
CA PHE A 317 -9.33 8.05 -10.89
C PHE A 317 -8.18 7.04 -10.93
N LEU A 318 -6.96 7.57 -11.02
CA LEU A 318 -5.73 6.78 -10.93
C LEU A 318 -4.85 7.33 -9.80
N SER A 319 -4.48 6.48 -8.83
CA SER A 319 -3.61 6.83 -7.72
C SER A 319 -2.24 6.19 -7.94
N LEU A 320 -1.19 7.02 -8.06
CA LEU A 320 0.15 6.55 -8.40
C LEU A 320 1.02 6.43 -7.15
N SER A 321 1.63 5.23 -7.02
CA SER A 321 2.71 4.98 -6.07
C SER A 321 3.99 4.69 -6.83
N ARG A 322 5.11 4.62 -6.14
CA ARG A 322 6.39 4.21 -6.70
C ARG A 322 6.94 3.07 -5.88
N GLY A 323 7.29 1.97 -6.55
CA GLY A 323 7.92 0.84 -5.93
C GLY A 323 9.38 1.11 -5.64
N GLY A 324 9.98 0.25 -4.86
CA GLY A 324 11.40 0.27 -4.57
C GLY A 324 11.73 -0.48 -3.29
N LYS A 325 13.02 -0.64 -3.08
CA LYS A 325 13.55 -1.29 -1.89
C LYS A 325 13.64 -0.29 -0.77
N PHE A 326 13.16 -0.66 0.41
CA PHE A 326 13.50 0.08 1.62
C PHE A 326 15.00 -0.03 1.89
N ASP A 327 15.67 1.06 2.23
CA ASP A 327 17.10 1.05 2.56
C ASP A 327 17.44 0.11 3.72
N ASP A 328 16.49 -0.08 4.63
CA ASP A 328 16.57 -0.95 5.79
C ASP A 328 15.68 -2.20 5.69
N ALA A 329 15.22 -2.55 4.48
CA ALA A 329 14.42 -3.75 4.24
C ALA A 329 15.14 -5.00 4.76
N LYS A 330 14.44 -5.75 5.58
CA LYS A 330 14.94 -6.98 6.21
C LYS A 330 14.12 -8.16 5.74
N GLN A 331 14.79 -9.29 5.66
CA GLN A 331 14.10 -10.56 5.42
C GLN A 331 13.08 -10.82 6.55
N PRO A 332 11.94 -11.45 6.24
CA PRO A 332 11.01 -11.90 7.26
C PRO A 332 11.75 -12.72 8.31
N ARG A 333 11.52 -12.44 9.58
CA ARG A 333 12.07 -13.27 10.67
C ARG A 333 11.43 -14.66 10.62
N VAL A 334 12.15 -15.65 11.14
CA VAL A 334 11.56 -16.98 11.39
C VAL A 334 10.26 -16.79 12.19
N GLY A 335 9.18 -17.43 11.73
CA GLY A 335 7.84 -17.31 12.29
C GLY A 335 7.03 -16.09 11.82
N ALA A 336 7.65 -15.10 11.14
CA ALA A 336 6.94 -13.96 10.58
C ALA A 336 6.25 -14.29 9.24
N ALA A 337 5.26 -13.50 8.88
CA ALA A 337 4.56 -13.62 7.61
C ALA A 337 5.53 -13.37 6.43
N ALA A 338 5.49 -14.27 5.45
CA ALA A 338 6.17 -14.13 4.16
C ALA A 338 5.12 -13.78 3.12
N TYR A 339 4.98 -12.48 2.84
CA TYR A 339 4.02 -12.00 1.86
C TYR A 339 4.47 -12.34 0.44
N PRO A 340 3.54 -12.59 -0.50
CA PRO A 340 3.86 -12.93 -1.88
C PRO A 340 4.28 -11.71 -2.71
N TYR A 341 5.31 -10.99 -2.26
CA TYR A 341 5.89 -9.87 -2.99
C TYR A 341 6.75 -10.35 -4.17
N THR A 342 6.95 -9.51 -5.19
CA THR A 342 7.99 -9.69 -6.19
C THR A 342 9.38 -9.38 -5.61
N GLY A 343 10.44 -9.96 -6.19
CA GLY A 343 11.82 -9.81 -5.72
C GLY A 343 12.21 -10.77 -4.60
N GLN A 344 13.53 -10.90 -4.35
CA GLN A 344 14.08 -11.91 -3.43
C GLN A 344 13.70 -11.65 -1.97
N SER A 345 13.87 -10.40 -1.49
CA SER A 345 13.56 -10.08 -0.09
C SER A 345 12.06 -9.94 0.17
N GLY A 346 11.26 -9.76 -0.90
CA GLY A 346 9.86 -9.46 -0.81
C GLY A 346 9.53 -7.99 -0.51
N TYR A 347 10.53 -7.12 -0.47
CA TYR A 347 10.37 -5.69 -0.17
C TYR A 347 10.83 -4.77 -1.31
N GLU A 348 11.37 -5.31 -2.39
CA GLU A 348 11.99 -4.57 -3.48
C GLU A 348 11.03 -3.60 -4.17
N CYS A 349 9.74 -3.91 -4.17
CA CYS A 349 8.72 -3.09 -4.81
C CYS A 349 7.77 -2.40 -3.83
N MET A 350 8.10 -2.38 -2.55
CA MET A 350 7.43 -1.52 -1.58
C MET A 350 7.80 -0.05 -1.83
N PRO A 351 6.96 0.92 -1.44
CA PRO A 351 7.29 2.34 -1.57
C PRO A 351 8.66 2.63 -0.95
N ALA A 352 9.59 3.11 -1.78
CA ALA A 352 10.97 3.25 -1.35
C ALA A 352 11.22 4.55 -0.60
N TYR A 353 12.07 4.46 0.39
CA TYR A 353 12.89 5.55 0.88
C TYR A 353 14.30 5.37 0.31
N LEU A 354 14.77 6.31 -0.49
CA LEU A 354 16.12 6.30 -1.04
C LEU A 354 17.00 7.32 -0.30
N SER A 355 18.15 6.88 0.20
CA SER A 355 19.14 7.73 0.87
C SER A 355 20.14 8.28 -0.15
N ASP A 356 19.75 9.29 -0.88
CA ASP A 356 20.59 10.06 -1.78
C ASP A 356 20.35 11.56 -1.61
N GLU A 357 21.05 12.41 -2.38
CA GLU A 357 20.99 13.87 -2.26
C GLU A 357 19.59 14.45 -2.46
N GLN A 358 18.74 13.81 -3.25
CA GLN A 358 17.35 14.24 -3.44
C GLN A 358 16.50 14.08 -2.16
N GLY A 359 16.91 13.20 -1.26
CA GLY A 359 16.11 12.88 -0.06
C GLY A 359 14.75 12.24 -0.41
N PRO A 360 13.79 12.26 0.52
CA PRO A 360 12.46 11.65 0.33
C PRO A 360 11.49 12.54 -0.50
N TRP A 361 11.94 13.70 -0.98
CA TRP A 361 11.06 14.75 -1.49
C TRP A 361 10.66 14.50 -2.95
N GLY A 362 9.35 14.50 -3.21
CA GLY A 362 8.79 14.53 -4.56
C GLY A 362 9.24 13.43 -5.53
N ARG A 363 9.75 12.31 -5.04
CA ARG A 363 10.35 11.26 -5.87
C ARG A 363 9.42 10.63 -6.90
N ASN A 364 8.12 10.70 -6.67
CA ASN A 364 7.11 10.16 -7.58
C ASN A 364 6.56 11.23 -8.54
N VAL A 365 6.97 12.49 -8.42
CA VAL A 365 6.36 13.61 -9.15
C VAL A 365 6.58 13.49 -10.65
N GLU A 366 7.83 13.33 -11.09
CA GLU A 366 8.16 13.30 -12.51
C GLU A 366 7.58 12.07 -13.25
N PRO A 367 7.65 10.82 -12.70
CA PRO A 367 6.95 9.70 -13.29
C PRO A 367 5.43 9.93 -13.40
N VAL A 368 4.80 10.49 -12.36
CA VAL A 368 3.35 10.79 -12.38
C VAL A 368 3.01 11.86 -13.41
N ALA A 369 3.81 12.91 -13.53
CA ALA A 369 3.62 13.95 -14.54
C ALA A 369 3.66 13.37 -15.97
N LYS A 370 4.60 12.46 -16.26
CA LYS A 370 4.69 11.76 -17.55
C LYS A 370 3.46 10.90 -17.80
N ILE A 371 2.99 10.15 -16.81
CA ILE A 371 1.79 9.32 -16.91
C ILE A 371 0.55 10.20 -17.15
N ARG A 372 0.42 11.32 -16.40
CA ARG A 372 -0.68 12.26 -16.60
C ARG A 372 -0.68 12.82 -18.02
N ALA A 373 0.47 13.25 -18.53
CA ALA A 373 0.59 13.75 -19.89
C ALA A 373 0.15 12.69 -20.91
N SER A 374 0.61 11.44 -20.78
CA SER A 374 0.20 10.33 -21.65
C SER A 374 -1.31 10.08 -21.64
N VAL A 375 -1.95 10.13 -20.46
CA VAL A 375 -3.42 10.01 -20.33
C VAL A 375 -4.13 11.16 -21.03
N ARG A 376 -3.62 12.39 -20.94
CA ARG A 376 -4.17 13.57 -21.63
C ARG A 376 -4.00 13.49 -23.14
N GLU A 377 -2.83 13.06 -23.62
CA GLU A 377 -2.55 12.82 -25.04
C GLU A 377 -3.48 11.75 -25.63
N ALA A 378 -3.82 10.73 -24.83
CA ALA A 378 -4.81 9.72 -25.22
C ALA A 378 -6.27 10.22 -25.18
N GLY A 379 -6.51 11.50 -24.82
CA GLY A 379 -7.82 12.13 -24.84
C GLY A 379 -8.65 11.97 -23.55
N PHE A 380 -8.06 11.46 -22.48
CA PHE A 380 -8.78 11.23 -21.21
C PHE A 380 -8.47 12.32 -20.18
N THR A 381 -9.49 12.67 -19.37
CA THR A 381 -9.42 13.75 -18.35
C THR A 381 -9.57 13.21 -16.92
N ILE A 382 -9.51 11.90 -16.70
CA ILE A 382 -9.66 11.32 -15.35
C ILE A 382 -8.61 11.89 -14.39
N PRO A 383 -8.97 12.13 -13.12
CA PRO A 383 -8.05 12.66 -12.12
C PRO A 383 -6.90 11.71 -11.81
N ILE A 384 -5.69 12.29 -11.71
CA ILE A 384 -4.46 11.59 -11.37
C ILE A 384 -4.00 12.05 -9.98
N VAL A 385 -3.87 11.11 -9.05
CA VAL A 385 -3.40 11.37 -7.69
C VAL A 385 -1.90 11.09 -7.60
N THR A 386 -1.12 12.07 -7.14
CA THR A 386 0.31 11.88 -6.81
C THR A 386 0.51 11.81 -5.31
N ALA A 387 1.44 10.96 -4.86
CA ALA A 387 1.90 10.91 -3.48
C ALA A 387 3.39 10.54 -3.45
N GLY A 388 4.09 10.97 -2.41
CA GLY A 388 5.49 10.62 -2.20
C GLY A 388 6.36 11.83 -1.86
N GLY A 389 6.62 12.05 -0.56
CA GLY A 389 7.50 13.12 -0.09
C GLY A 389 6.94 14.53 -0.28
N ILE A 390 5.63 14.70 -0.23
CA ILE A 390 4.95 15.99 -0.28
C ILE A 390 4.56 16.37 1.15
N TYR A 391 4.94 17.58 1.59
CA TYR A 391 4.79 18.00 2.97
C TYR A 391 4.36 19.47 3.15
N SER A 392 4.64 20.34 2.15
CA SER A 392 4.35 21.78 2.25
C SER A 392 3.24 22.22 1.29
N PHE A 393 2.66 23.39 1.57
CA PHE A 393 1.63 23.97 0.72
C PHE A 393 2.19 24.40 -0.65
N ASP A 394 3.30 25.12 -0.65
CA ASP A 394 3.94 25.62 -1.87
C ASP A 394 4.32 24.47 -2.82
N GLN A 395 4.86 23.36 -2.30
CA GLN A 395 5.13 22.17 -3.09
C GLN A 395 3.84 21.59 -3.69
N ALA A 396 2.79 21.41 -2.87
CA ALA A 396 1.52 20.83 -3.32
C ALA A 396 0.79 21.71 -4.34
N GLU A 397 0.74 23.02 -4.10
CA GLU A 397 0.11 23.98 -4.99
C GLU A 397 0.85 24.09 -6.33
N ALA A 398 2.19 24.06 -6.31
CA ALA A 398 3.00 24.05 -7.53
C ALA A 398 2.72 22.82 -8.40
N LEU A 399 2.58 21.63 -7.81
CA LEU A 399 2.27 20.39 -8.54
C LEU A 399 0.95 20.51 -9.34
N LEU A 400 -0.04 21.16 -8.76
CA LEU A 400 -1.33 21.35 -9.41
C LEU A 400 -1.26 22.44 -10.49
N LYS A 401 -0.61 23.57 -10.21
CA LYS A 401 -0.42 24.69 -11.16
C LYS A 401 0.41 24.30 -12.37
N ASP A 402 1.45 23.50 -12.16
CA ASP A 402 2.31 22.98 -13.21
C ASP A 402 1.70 21.76 -13.94
N GLU A 403 0.45 21.43 -13.61
CA GLU A 403 -0.30 20.32 -14.20
C GLU A 403 0.39 18.95 -14.08
N LYS A 404 1.21 18.74 -13.05
CA LYS A 404 1.89 17.47 -12.79
C LYS A 404 0.99 16.41 -12.17
N ALA A 405 -0.09 16.83 -11.49
CA ALA A 405 -1.13 15.99 -10.91
C ALA A 405 -2.45 16.75 -10.83
N ASP A 406 -3.55 16.07 -10.52
CA ASP A 406 -4.86 16.66 -10.31
C ASP A 406 -5.25 16.68 -8.82
N ILE A 407 -4.68 15.77 -8.03
CA ILE A 407 -4.88 15.60 -6.58
C ILE A 407 -3.54 15.29 -5.92
N VAL A 408 -3.33 15.82 -4.72
CA VAL A 408 -2.07 15.66 -3.97
C VAL A 408 -2.28 14.81 -2.72
N GLY A 409 -1.50 13.75 -2.60
CA GLY A 409 -1.55 12.79 -1.50
C GLY A 409 -0.51 13.05 -0.42
N PHE A 410 -0.96 13.06 0.84
CA PHE A 410 -0.16 13.26 2.03
C PHE A 410 -0.24 12.03 2.93
N ALA A 411 0.80 11.19 2.97
CA ALA A 411 0.85 10.03 3.86
C ALA A 411 1.52 10.38 5.19
N ARG A 412 2.86 10.35 5.23
CA ARG A 412 3.63 10.60 6.45
C ARG A 412 3.44 12.01 7.00
N GLN A 413 3.18 13.01 6.15
CA GLN A 413 2.88 14.36 6.61
C GLN A 413 1.52 14.43 7.32
N ALA A 414 0.49 13.78 6.80
CA ALA A 414 -0.81 13.70 7.47
C ALA A 414 -0.72 12.92 8.79
N LEU A 415 0.12 11.87 8.84
CA LEU A 415 0.39 11.16 10.09
C LEU A 415 1.12 12.03 11.11
N ALA A 416 2.07 12.86 10.67
CA ALA A 416 2.77 13.81 11.54
C ALA A 416 1.82 14.88 12.07
N ASP A 417 0.93 15.39 11.23
CA ASP A 417 -0.07 16.40 11.59
C ASP A 417 -1.39 16.15 10.87
N PRO A 418 -2.33 15.42 11.49
CA PRO A 418 -3.66 15.20 10.90
C PRO A 418 -4.45 16.48 10.60
N ASP A 419 -4.17 17.57 11.32
CA ASP A 419 -4.82 18.87 11.16
C ASP A 419 -4.15 19.76 10.09
N TRP A 420 -3.17 19.25 9.36
CA TRP A 420 -2.42 19.98 8.34
C TRP A 420 -3.35 20.76 7.41
N PHE A 421 -4.43 20.12 6.92
CA PHE A 421 -5.36 20.67 5.93
C PHE A 421 -6.13 21.89 6.49
N GLU A 422 -6.67 21.76 7.70
CA GLU A 422 -7.40 22.86 8.36
C GLU A 422 -6.46 24.00 8.77
N LYS A 423 -5.27 23.69 9.31
CA LYS A 423 -4.25 24.69 9.67
C LYS A 423 -3.86 25.54 8.47
N VAL A 424 -3.51 24.88 7.36
CA VAL A 424 -3.06 25.57 6.14
C VAL A 424 -4.20 26.41 5.56
N ARG A 425 -5.41 25.86 5.48
CA ARG A 425 -6.58 26.57 4.99
C ARG A 425 -6.96 27.78 5.85
N ALA A 426 -6.73 27.69 7.16
CA ALA A 426 -6.96 28.81 8.09
C ALA A 426 -5.84 29.88 8.10
N GLY A 427 -4.77 29.72 7.29
CA GLY A 427 -3.60 30.60 7.31
C GLY A 427 -2.69 30.38 8.54
N ARG A 428 -2.81 29.23 9.19
CA ARG A 428 -2.07 28.83 10.40
C ARG A 428 -0.95 27.82 10.09
N GLY A 429 -0.37 27.88 8.91
CA GLY A 429 0.67 26.95 8.46
C GLY A 429 1.90 26.91 9.37
N SER A 430 2.24 28.01 10.06
CA SER A 430 3.32 28.02 11.05
C SER A 430 3.11 27.09 12.24
N GLU A 431 1.86 26.60 12.47
CA GLU A 431 1.53 25.64 13.54
C GLU A 431 1.58 24.19 13.06
N VAL A 432 1.91 23.96 11.81
CA VAL A 432 2.03 22.61 11.23
C VAL A 432 3.25 21.89 11.79
N MET A 433 3.06 20.64 12.22
CA MET A 433 4.16 19.73 12.51
C MET A 433 4.65 19.09 11.21
N LEU A 434 5.85 19.48 10.78
CA LEU A 434 6.45 18.88 9.60
C LEU A 434 7.03 17.49 9.90
N CYS A 435 6.72 16.54 9.02
CA CYS A 435 7.30 15.20 9.08
C CYS A 435 8.83 15.28 8.94
N ARG A 436 9.55 14.64 9.84
CA ARG A 436 11.02 14.57 9.82
C ARG A 436 11.58 13.46 8.94
N TYR A 437 10.71 12.65 8.36
CA TYR A 437 11.07 11.48 7.54
C TYR A 437 12.09 10.54 8.20
N SER A 438 12.00 10.40 9.53
CA SER A 438 12.83 9.48 10.31
C SER A 438 12.49 8.00 10.06
N ASN A 439 11.38 7.74 9.35
CA ASN A 439 10.83 6.40 9.11
C ASN A 439 10.48 5.61 10.38
N TYR A 440 10.25 6.31 11.50
CA TYR A 440 9.78 5.68 12.73
C TYR A 440 8.47 4.91 12.53
N CYS A 441 7.49 5.51 11.84
CA CYS A 441 6.22 4.88 11.50
C CYS A 441 6.40 3.62 10.62
N GLU A 442 7.30 3.66 9.63
CA GLU A 442 7.64 2.49 8.80
C GLU A 442 8.32 1.39 9.62
N GLY A 443 9.18 1.78 10.57
CA GLY A 443 9.80 0.82 11.49
C GLY A 443 8.80 0.13 12.43
N LEU A 444 7.66 0.77 12.74
CA LEU A 444 6.53 0.14 13.45
C LEU A 444 5.76 -0.79 12.52
N ASP A 445 5.45 -0.33 11.31
CA ASP A 445 4.77 -1.10 10.26
C ASP A 445 5.50 -2.41 9.95
N GLN A 446 6.80 -2.36 9.65
CA GLN A 446 7.63 -3.55 9.40
C GLN A 446 7.68 -4.54 10.58
N LYS A 447 7.33 -4.11 11.79
CA LYS A 447 7.25 -4.95 12.98
C LYS A 447 5.82 -5.39 13.30
N HIS A 448 4.86 -5.06 12.43
CA HIS A 448 3.43 -5.28 12.64
C HIS A 448 2.94 -4.71 13.98
N LYS A 449 3.44 -3.53 14.34
CA LYS A 449 3.02 -2.80 15.53
C LYS A 449 2.10 -1.66 15.13
N GLN A 450 1.17 -1.31 16.01
CA GLN A 450 0.30 -0.14 15.83
C GLN A 450 1.13 1.09 15.44
N VAL A 451 0.88 1.62 14.25
CA VAL A 451 1.61 2.74 13.66
C VAL A 451 1.25 4.04 14.37
N THR A 452 2.27 4.81 14.71
CA THR A 452 2.18 6.14 15.33
C THR A 452 3.28 7.05 14.78
N CYS A 453 3.28 8.33 15.14
CA CYS A 453 4.35 9.25 14.78
C CYS A 453 5.18 9.64 16.01
N GLU A 454 6.50 9.62 15.88
CA GLU A 454 7.43 9.99 16.94
C GLU A 454 7.27 11.45 17.45
N LEU A 455 6.66 12.32 16.61
CA LEU A 455 6.46 13.73 16.97
C LEU A 455 5.42 13.93 18.05
N TRP A 456 4.54 12.96 18.28
CA TRP A 456 3.45 13.11 19.23
C TRP A 456 3.14 11.86 20.06
N ASP A 457 3.64 10.68 19.71
CA ASP A 457 3.17 9.45 20.35
C ASP A 457 3.60 9.31 21.83
N ARG A 458 4.58 10.11 22.28
CA ARG A 458 5.02 10.19 23.67
C ARG A 458 4.66 11.51 24.38
N GLU A 459 3.95 12.37 23.64
CA GLU A 459 3.55 13.67 24.16
C GLU A 459 2.19 13.58 24.86
N LYS A 460 2.01 14.33 25.94
CA LYS A 460 0.73 14.48 26.63
C LYS A 460 0.02 13.15 26.92
N LEU A 461 0.72 12.13 27.39
CA LEU A 461 0.15 10.82 27.69
C LEU A 461 -0.93 10.86 28.77
N ASN A 462 -0.88 11.85 29.68
CA ASN A 462 -1.87 12.04 30.74
C ASN A 462 -3.01 13.00 30.37
N GLU A 463 -3.09 13.42 29.11
CA GLU A 463 -4.18 14.28 28.64
C GLU A 463 -5.52 13.53 28.71
N GLN A 464 -6.56 14.21 29.19
CA GLN A 464 -7.90 13.62 29.24
C GLN A 464 -8.36 13.22 27.84
N GLY A 465 -8.79 11.97 27.67
CA GLY A 465 -9.21 11.42 26.38
C GLY A 465 -8.06 10.93 25.50
N ALA A 466 -6.81 10.92 25.98
CA ALA A 466 -5.71 10.31 25.24
C ALA A 466 -5.91 8.78 25.13
N ILE A 467 -5.94 8.28 23.88
CA ILE A 467 -6.01 6.84 23.61
C ILE A 467 -4.59 6.28 23.66
N LEU A 468 -4.33 5.35 24.55
CA LEU A 468 -3.00 4.80 24.77
C LEU A 468 -2.86 3.38 24.25
N ALA A 469 -1.65 3.03 23.81
CA ALA A 469 -1.26 1.65 23.56
C ALA A 469 -1.37 0.81 24.83
N THR A 470 -1.50 -0.50 24.70
CA THR A 470 -1.69 -1.43 25.83
C THR A 470 -0.60 -1.31 26.90
N ASP A 471 0.64 -0.94 26.51
CA ASP A 471 1.75 -0.74 27.42
C ASP A 471 1.77 0.65 28.10
N GLY A 472 0.82 1.52 27.78
CA GLY A 472 0.70 2.88 28.30
C GLY A 472 1.82 3.84 27.87
N LYS A 473 2.76 3.42 27.03
CA LYS A 473 3.98 4.18 26.70
C LYS A 473 3.85 5.08 25.49
N ARG A 474 2.79 4.91 24.72
CA ARG A 474 2.52 5.68 23.52
C ARG A 474 1.03 5.98 23.41
N ARG A 475 0.70 7.16 22.93
CA ARG A 475 -0.67 7.45 22.49
C ARG A 475 -0.86 6.93 21.05
N LEU A 476 -2.08 6.53 20.73
CA LEU A 476 -2.43 5.94 19.45
C LEU A 476 -2.97 6.94 18.43
N THR A 477 -3.40 8.12 18.89
CA THR A 477 -3.89 9.22 18.03
C THR A 477 -3.17 10.52 18.38
N ALA A 478 -2.94 11.37 17.37
CA ALA A 478 -2.36 12.69 17.56
C ALA A 478 -3.25 13.55 18.48
N PRO A 479 -2.67 14.45 19.32
CA PRO A 479 -3.45 15.45 20.04
C PRO A 479 -4.30 16.29 19.08
N ASN A 480 -5.49 16.69 19.54
CA ASN A 480 -6.33 17.61 18.76
C ASN A 480 -5.67 18.99 18.68
N TRP A 481 -5.81 19.60 17.51
CA TRP A 481 -5.42 20.99 17.33
C TRP A 481 -6.52 21.92 17.89
N LEU A 482 -6.13 22.82 18.78
CA LEU A 482 -6.98 23.89 19.29
C LEU A 482 -6.44 25.21 18.74
N PRO A 483 -7.20 25.95 17.91
CA PRO A 483 -6.76 27.25 17.39
C PRO A 483 -6.36 28.19 18.52
N GLY A 484 -5.13 28.75 18.45
CA GLY A 484 -4.62 29.69 19.44
C GLY A 484 -3.95 29.09 20.67
N SER A 485 -3.91 27.76 20.82
CA SER A 485 -3.06 27.15 21.84
C SER A 485 -1.60 27.19 21.38
N ALA A 486 -0.74 27.92 22.11
CA ALA A 486 0.71 27.78 21.98
C ALA A 486 1.10 26.35 22.38
N ARG A 487 1.98 25.71 21.60
CA ARG A 487 2.61 24.43 21.96
C ARG A 487 3.79 24.65 22.88
#